data_93501fe453a46c767311ecc09beedd60
#
_entry.id   93501fe453a46c767311ecc09beedd60
#
_cell.length_a   1.000
_cell.length_b   1.000
_cell.length_c   1.000
_cell.angle_alpha   90.00
_cell.angle_beta   90.00
_cell.angle_gamma   90.00
#
_symmetry.space_group_name_H-M   'P 1'
#
loop_
_entity.id
_entity.type
_entity.pdbx_description
1 polymer ?
#
loop_
_entity_poly.entity_id
_entity_poly.type
_entity_poly.pdbx_seq_one_letter_code
_entity_poly.pdbx_strand_id
1 'polypeptide(L)'
;VVATLVLTPLITFLTMNHYGISANLMSLGGLAIAIGIMVDGSVVVVENTFAKLGERLKQGESKNRIVLEAATEVGTPVLFGVGIIILVFMPLLGLEGMEGKMFAPLALTIAIALTISLILSFTLSPVMCSYILQGGAEHDTKLVAKLKKPYMQWLD
;
A
#
# COMPACT_ATOMS: atom_id res chain seq x y z
N VAL A 1 1.36 -4.13 6.26
CA VAL A 1 1.76 -2.71 6.05
C VAL A 1 3.24 -2.48 6.34
N VAL A 2 3.75 -2.73 7.58
CA VAL A 2 5.17 -2.49 7.91
C VAL A 2 6.11 -3.29 7.01
N ALA A 3 5.82 -4.54 6.73
CA ALA A 3 6.62 -5.37 5.83
C ALA A 3 6.66 -4.79 4.40
N THR A 4 5.53 -4.34 3.87
CA THR A 4 5.49 -3.69 2.54
C THR A 4 6.27 -2.38 2.54
N LEU A 5 6.16 -1.59 3.61
CA LEU A 5 6.85 -0.31 3.76
C LEU A 5 8.39 -0.46 3.78
N VAL A 6 8.90 -1.55 4.32
CA VAL A 6 10.35 -1.84 4.34
C VAL A 6 10.81 -2.50 3.04
N LEU A 7 10.05 -3.48 2.53
CA LEU A 7 10.45 -4.25 1.34
C LEU A 7 10.37 -3.43 0.06
N THR A 8 9.38 -2.54 -0.09
CA THR A 8 9.23 -1.75 -1.31
C THR A 8 10.45 -0.87 -1.61
N PRO A 9 10.97 -0.05 -0.68
CA PRO A 9 12.19 0.72 -0.93
C PRO A 9 13.39 -0.15 -1.25
N LEU A 10 13.56 -1.27 -0.53
CA LEU A 10 14.67 -2.19 -0.76
C LEU A 10 14.64 -2.79 -2.16
N ILE A 11 13.49 -3.29 -2.59
CA ILE A 11 13.32 -3.85 -3.95
C ILE A 11 13.45 -2.75 -4.99
N THR A 12 12.95 -1.54 -4.70
CA THR A 12 13.12 -0.38 -5.59
C THR A 12 14.58 -0.04 -5.80
N PHE A 13 15.40 0.01 -4.74
CA PHE A 13 16.85 0.23 -4.87
C PHE A 13 17.54 -0.87 -5.66
N LEU A 14 17.19 -2.14 -5.43
CA LEU A 14 17.73 -3.26 -6.21
C LEU A 14 17.37 -3.14 -7.69
N THR A 15 16.13 -2.76 -7.98
CA THR A 15 15.65 -2.56 -9.35
C THR A 15 16.36 -1.38 -10.02
N MET A 16 16.51 -0.26 -9.32
CA MET A 16 17.26 0.90 -9.81
C MET A 16 18.72 0.54 -10.12
N ASN A 17 19.37 -0.19 -9.22
CA ASN A 17 20.74 -0.65 -9.43
C ASN A 17 20.85 -1.57 -10.65
N HIS A 18 19.88 -2.46 -10.85
CA HIS A 18 19.86 -3.37 -12.01
C HIS A 18 19.71 -2.62 -13.33
N TYR A 19 18.89 -1.58 -13.37
CA TYR A 19 18.67 -0.74 -14.57
C TYR A 19 19.67 0.41 -14.71
N GLY A 20 20.65 0.53 -13.84
CA GLY A 20 21.66 1.60 -13.88
C GLY A 20 21.10 2.99 -13.57
N ILE A 21 19.97 3.07 -12.88
CA ILE A 21 19.38 4.33 -12.43
C ILE A 21 20.14 4.81 -11.19
N SER A 22 20.77 5.97 -11.28
CA SER A 22 21.55 6.52 -10.18
C SER A 22 20.68 6.94 -8.99
N ALA A 23 21.11 6.55 -7.79
CA ALA A 23 20.51 7.02 -6.54
C ALA A 23 20.97 8.46 -6.22
N ASN A 24 20.42 9.42 -6.93
CA ASN A 24 20.68 10.86 -6.74
C ASN A 24 19.56 11.51 -5.90
N LEU A 25 19.71 12.80 -5.60
CA LEU A 25 18.74 13.54 -4.81
C LEU A 25 17.32 13.51 -5.39
N MET A 26 17.20 13.53 -6.73
CA MET A 26 15.90 13.47 -7.42
C MET A 26 15.23 12.10 -7.28
N SER A 27 15.99 11.03 -7.47
CA SER A 27 15.46 9.66 -7.29
C SER A 27 15.10 9.37 -5.83
N LEU A 28 15.88 9.87 -4.86
CA LEU A 28 15.53 9.77 -3.44
C LEU A 28 14.28 10.58 -3.09
N GLY A 29 14.12 11.76 -3.69
CA GLY A 29 12.90 12.56 -3.60
C GLY A 29 11.69 11.81 -4.17
N GLY A 30 11.85 11.18 -5.33
CA GLY A 30 10.83 10.32 -5.95
C GLY A 30 10.45 9.14 -5.05
N LEU A 31 11.42 8.49 -4.42
CA LEU A 31 11.18 7.41 -3.48
C LEU A 31 10.42 7.90 -2.23
N ALA A 32 10.77 9.07 -1.70
CA ALA A 32 10.07 9.65 -0.54
C ALA A 32 8.59 9.95 -0.85
N ILE A 33 8.30 10.49 -2.05
CA ILE A 33 6.93 10.69 -2.54
C ILE A 33 6.20 9.34 -2.67
N ALA A 34 6.85 8.36 -3.30
CA ALA A 34 6.26 7.03 -3.49
C ALA A 34 5.94 6.35 -2.15
N ILE A 35 6.81 6.48 -1.13
CA ILE A 35 6.56 5.94 0.22
C ILE A 35 5.27 6.50 0.82
N GLY A 36 5.00 7.80 0.67
CA GLY A 36 3.76 8.41 1.14
C GLY A 36 2.51 7.81 0.48
N ILE A 37 2.57 7.58 -0.82
CA ILE A 37 1.44 7.05 -1.61
C ILE A 37 1.25 5.53 -1.40
N MET A 38 2.35 4.77 -1.26
CA MET A 38 2.27 3.32 -1.16
C MET A 38 1.64 2.82 0.14
N VAL A 39 1.76 3.58 1.22
CA VAL A 39 1.17 3.22 2.52
C VAL A 39 -0.34 3.07 2.38
N ASP A 40 -0.98 3.98 1.68
CA ASP A 40 -2.44 4.00 1.52
C ASP A 40 -2.96 2.72 0.86
N GLY A 41 -2.34 2.25 -0.21
CA GLY A 41 -2.76 1.02 -0.91
C GLY A 41 -2.70 -0.23 -0.03
N SER A 42 -1.63 -0.40 0.74
CA SER A 42 -1.50 -1.55 1.65
C SER A 42 -2.39 -1.45 2.88
N VAL A 43 -2.65 -0.24 3.38
CA VAL A 43 -3.59 0.01 4.49
C VAL A 43 -5.00 -0.37 4.07
N VAL A 44 -5.46 0.09 2.91
CA VAL A 44 -6.82 -0.21 2.39
C VAL A 44 -7.05 -1.72 2.26
N VAL A 45 -6.08 -2.48 1.73
CA VAL A 45 -6.18 -3.95 1.63
C VAL A 45 -6.30 -4.61 3.01
N VAL A 46 -5.48 -4.19 3.98
CA VAL A 46 -5.49 -4.75 5.34
C VAL A 46 -6.78 -4.38 6.07
N GLU A 47 -7.22 -3.14 5.98
CA GLU A 47 -8.43 -2.64 6.64
C GLU A 47 -9.69 -3.33 6.13
N ASN A 48 -9.85 -3.44 4.79
CA ASN A 48 -10.97 -4.16 4.21
C ASN A 48 -10.96 -5.64 4.58
N THR A 49 -9.76 -6.27 4.59
CA THR A 49 -9.61 -7.65 5.02
C THR A 49 -10.01 -7.83 6.49
N PHE A 50 -9.59 -6.92 7.36
CA PHE A 50 -9.90 -6.97 8.79
C PHE A 50 -11.41 -6.80 9.04
N ALA A 51 -12.04 -5.84 8.39
CA ALA A 51 -13.48 -5.60 8.49
C ALA A 51 -14.29 -6.85 8.09
N LYS A 52 -13.98 -7.44 6.92
CA LYS A 52 -14.69 -8.63 6.44
C LYS A 52 -14.43 -9.88 7.29
N LEU A 53 -13.22 -10.04 7.80
CA LEU A 53 -12.91 -11.16 8.72
C LEU A 53 -13.75 -11.09 10.00
N GLY A 54 -13.92 -9.90 10.59
CA GLY A 54 -14.72 -9.71 11.80
C GLY A 54 -16.19 -10.09 11.62
N GLU A 55 -16.74 -9.85 10.44
CA GLU A 55 -18.15 -10.10 10.13
C GLU A 55 -18.43 -11.55 9.67
N ARG A 56 -17.66 -12.03 8.68
CA ARG A 56 -17.97 -13.27 7.94
C ARG A 56 -17.38 -14.55 8.59
N LEU A 57 -16.34 -14.39 9.41
CA LEU A 57 -15.79 -15.54 10.15
C LEU A 57 -16.83 -16.10 11.16
N LYS A 58 -17.67 -15.22 11.73
CA LYS A 58 -18.78 -15.61 12.63
C LYS A 58 -19.86 -16.40 11.89
N GLN A 59 -19.93 -16.28 10.56
CA GLN A 59 -20.88 -17.00 9.70
C GLN A 59 -20.36 -18.35 9.21
N GLY A 60 -19.15 -18.76 9.64
CA GLY A 60 -18.55 -20.06 9.30
C GLY A 60 -17.86 -20.12 7.95
N GLU A 61 -17.60 -18.97 7.29
CA GLU A 61 -16.85 -18.94 6.04
C GLU A 61 -15.35 -19.21 6.25
N SER A 62 -14.71 -19.77 5.23
CA SER A 62 -13.26 -20.03 5.29
C SER A 62 -12.45 -18.75 5.23
N LYS A 63 -11.50 -18.58 6.15
CA LYS A 63 -10.62 -17.41 6.28
C LYS A 63 -9.95 -17.02 4.97
N ASN A 64 -9.38 -18.00 4.26
CA ASN A 64 -8.66 -17.74 3.01
C ASN A 64 -9.55 -17.16 1.91
N ARG A 65 -10.82 -17.59 1.86
CA ARG A 65 -11.80 -17.08 0.90
C ARG A 65 -12.14 -15.62 1.21
N ILE A 66 -12.37 -15.30 2.48
CA ILE A 66 -12.67 -13.94 2.93
C ILE A 66 -11.51 -12.99 2.60
N VAL A 67 -10.27 -13.39 2.89
CA VAL A 67 -9.07 -12.60 2.61
C VAL A 67 -8.90 -12.35 1.11
N LEU A 68 -9.07 -13.38 0.28
CA LEU A 68 -8.95 -13.25 -1.17
C LEU A 68 -10.03 -12.31 -1.75
N GLU A 69 -11.26 -12.47 -1.31
CA GLU A 69 -12.39 -11.65 -1.76
C GLU A 69 -12.22 -10.19 -1.33
N ALA A 70 -11.78 -9.96 -0.08
CA ALA A 70 -11.51 -8.62 0.43
C ALA A 70 -10.39 -7.92 -0.35
N ALA A 71 -9.31 -8.63 -0.68
CA ALA A 71 -8.21 -8.09 -1.48
C ALA A 71 -8.65 -7.79 -2.92
N THR A 72 -9.45 -8.65 -3.53
CA THR A 72 -9.92 -8.49 -4.93
C THR A 72 -10.86 -7.31 -5.07
N GLU A 73 -11.71 -7.08 -4.07
CA GLU A 73 -12.69 -5.98 -4.08
C GLU A 73 -12.04 -4.61 -4.11
N VAL A 74 -10.98 -4.41 -3.32
CA VAL A 74 -10.23 -3.15 -3.29
C VAL A 74 -9.15 -3.09 -4.37
N GLY A 75 -8.89 -4.20 -5.03
CA GLY A 75 -7.85 -4.34 -6.04
C GLY A 75 -8.03 -3.39 -7.21
N THR A 76 -9.22 -3.36 -7.78
CA THR A 76 -9.54 -2.52 -8.93
C THR A 76 -9.38 -1.03 -8.62
N PRO A 77 -10.00 -0.45 -7.56
CA PRO A 77 -9.80 0.95 -7.22
C PRO A 77 -8.34 1.33 -6.96
N VAL A 78 -7.60 0.50 -6.22
CA VAL A 78 -6.19 0.77 -5.91
C VAL A 78 -5.32 0.72 -7.17
N LEU A 79 -5.54 -0.26 -8.05
CA LEU A 79 -4.82 -0.37 -9.31
C LEU A 79 -5.05 0.85 -10.21
N PHE A 80 -6.30 1.29 -10.35
CA PHE A 80 -6.61 2.50 -11.12
C PHE A 80 -6.02 3.75 -10.49
N GLY A 81 -6.10 3.91 -9.17
CA GLY A 81 -5.51 5.04 -8.45
C GLY A 81 -4.02 5.15 -8.68
N VAL A 82 -3.27 4.07 -8.46
CA VAL A 82 -1.83 4.01 -8.72
C VAL A 82 -1.50 4.21 -10.20
N GLY A 83 -2.28 3.61 -11.10
CA GLY A 83 -2.12 3.78 -12.54
C GLY A 83 -2.25 5.24 -12.98
N ILE A 84 -3.22 5.97 -12.46
CA ILE A 84 -3.41 7.40 -12.73
C ILE A 84 -2.19 8.19 -12.23
N ILE A 85 -1.68 7.89 -11.05
CA ILE A 85 -0.50 8.59 -10.51
C ILE A 85 0.72 8.36 -11.41
N ILE A 86 0.99 7.12 -11.82
CA ILE A 86 2.09 6.82 -12.75
C ILE A 86 1.91 7.59 -14.06
N LEU A 87 0.69 7.64 -14.59
CA LEU A 87 0.39 8.34 -15.83
C LEU A 87 0.61 9.85 -15.72
N VAL A 88 0.31 10.46 -14.57
CA VAL A 88 0.58 11.89 -14.30
C VAL A 88 2.08 12.20 -14.30
N PHE A 89 2.93 11.25 -13.88
CA PHE A 89 4.39 11.43 -13.91
C PHE A 89 5.03 11.10 -15.26
N MET A 90 4.31 10.43 -16.18
CA MET A 90 4.83 10.07 -17.51
C MET A 90 5.33 11.27 -18.35
N PRO A 91 4.64 12.44 -18.38
CA PRO A 91 5.14 13.59 -19.14
C PRO A 91 6.53 14.06 -18.73
N LEU A 92 6.96 13.82 -17.49
CA LEU A 92 8.32 14.18 -17.04
C LEU A 92 9.42 13.39 -17.77
N LEU A 93 9.09 12.20 -18.27
CA LEU A 93 10.02 11.39 -19.06
C LEU A 93 10.22 11.93 -20.47
N GLY A 94 9.29 12.75 -20.95
CA GLY A 94 9.37 13.42 -22.27
C GLY A 94 10.10 14.75 -22.25
N LEU A 95 10.59 15.20 -21.08
CA LEU A 95 11.37 16.43 -21.00
C LEU A 95 12.75 16.23 -21.59
N GLU A 96 13.21 17.21 -22.33
CA GLU A 96 14.53 17.23 -22.98
C GLU A 96 15.51 18.16 -22.24
N GLY A 97 16.78 18.04 -22.59
CA GLY A 97 17.83 18.91 -22.05
C GLY A 97 18.17 18.65 -20.58
N MET A 98 18.45 19.72 -19.84
CA MET A 98 18.87 19.64 -18.43
C MET A 98 17.70 19.24 -17.52
N GLU A 99 16.51 19.71 -17.82
CA GLU A 99 15.30 19.39 -17.06
C GLU A 99 14.96 17.89 -17.16
N GLY A 100 15.03 17.30 -18.36
CA GLY A 100 14.82 15.88 -18.53
C GLY A 100 15.80 15.03 -17.74
N LYS A 101 17.09 15.41 -17.74
CA LYS A 101 18.11 14.68 -16.95
C LYS A 101 17.88 14.75 -15.43
N MET A 102 17.24 15.81 -14.95
CA MET A 102 16.90 15.95 -13.53
C MET A 102 15.62 15.22 -13.15
N PHE A 103 14.56 15.35 -13.95
CA PHE A 103 13.23 14.81 -13.59
C PHE A 103 13.01 13.36 -14.02
N ALA A 104 13.71 12.86 -15.04
CA ALA A 104 13.58 11.46 -15.46
C ALA A 104 13.90 10.45 -14.34
N PRO A 105 15.00 10.61 -13.56
CA PRO A 105 15.25 9.70 -12.43
C PRO A 105 14.15 9.73 -11.36
N LEU A 106 13.57 10.90 -11.10
CA LEU A 106 12.46 11.07 -10.17
C LEU A 106 11.22 10.30 -10.65
N ALA A 107 10.78 10.55 -11.88
CA ALA A 107 9.59 9.91 -12.46
C ALA A 107 9.75 8.38 -12.55
N LEU A 108 10.91 7.90 -13.00
CA LEU A 108 11.21 6.47 -13.07
C LEU A 108 11.19 5.82 -11.69
N THR A 109 11.78 6.46 -10.68
CA THR A 109 11.79 5.91 -9.32
C THR A 109 10.38 5.82 -8.74
N ILE A 110 9.55 6.85 -8.94
CA ILE A 110 8.14 6.82 -8.51
C ILE A 110 7.41 5.67 -9.21
N ALA A 111 7.52 5.55 -10.53
CA ALA A 111 6.83 4.51 -11.29
C ALA A 111 7.26 3.10 -10.85
N ILE A 112 8.55 2.87 -10.66
CA ILE A 112 9.09 1.57 -10.20
C ILE A 112 8.60 1.29 -8.77
N ALA A 113 8.73 2.24 -7.85
CA ALA A 113 8.34 2.06 -6.45
C ALA A 113 6.84 1.78 -6.31
N LEU A 114 6.00 2.52 -7.01
CA LEU A 114 4.54 2.31 -6.99
C LEU A 114 4.15 0.97 -7.61
N THR A 115 4.80 0.54 -8.69
CA THR A 115 4.56 -0.77 -9.30
C THR A 115 4.93 -1.90 -8.34
N ILE A 116 6.09 -1.83 -7.70
CA ILE A 116 6.54 -2.81 -6.71
C ILE A 116 5.59 -2.82 -5.51
N SER A 117 5.21 -1.65 -5.01
CA SER A 117 4.26 -1.51 -3.91
C SER A 117 2.92 -2.18 -4.23
N LEU A 118 2.40 -1.97 -5.43
CA LEU A 118 1.17 -2.57 -5.89
C LEU A 118 1.25 -4.11 -5.91
N ILE A 119 2.33 -4.66 -6.46
CA ILE A 119 2.57 -6.11 -6.46
C ILE A 119 2.63 -6.66 -5.03
N LEU A 120 3.37 -6.00 -4.13
CA LEU A 120 3.47 -6.42 -2.74
C LEU A 120 2.15 -6.29 -1.99
N SER A 121 1.36 -5.25 -2.26
CA SER A 121 0.05 -5.05 -1.63
C SER A 121 -0.94 -6.15 -1.98
N PHE A 122 -0.89 -6.69 -3.20
CA PHE A 122 -1.78 -7.78 -3.62
C PHE A 122 -1.24 -9.18 -3.40
N THR A 123 0.05 -9.33 -3.18
CA THR A 123 0.66 -10.64 -2.90
C THR A 123 0.97 -10.80 -1.42
N LEU A 124 1.79 -9.92 -0.87
CA LEU A 124 2.29 -10.04 0.50
C LEU A 124 1.21 -9.69 1.54
N SER A 125 0.41 -8.61 1.32
CA SER A 125 -0.56 -8.17 2.32
C SER A 125 -1.65 -9.20 2.60
N PRO A 126 -2.31 -9.84 1.60
CA PRO A 126 -3.29 -10.90 1.85
C PRO A 126 -2.67 -12.12 2.55
N VAL A 127 -1.46 -12.52 2.15
CA VAL A 127 -0.75 -13.64 2.77
C VAL A 127 -0.47 -13.35 4.24
N MET A 128 0.07 -12.16 4.55
CA MET A 128 0.32 -11.74 5.93
C MET A 128 -0.97 -11.64 6.75
N CYS A 129 -2.06 -11.14 6.17
CA CYS A 129 -3.38 -11.13 6.81
C CYS A 129 -3.87 -12.55 7.11
N SER A 130 -3.66 -13.49 6.19
CA SER A 130 -4.02 -14.90 6.39
C SER A 130 -3.24 -15.55 7.55
N TYR A 131 -1.98 -15.19 7.76
CA TYR A 131 -1.16 -15.74 8.84
C TYR A 131 -1.34 -15.01 10.19
N ILE A 132 -1.37 -13.68 10.19
CA ILE A 132 -1.33 -12.86 11.42
C ILE A 132 -2.72 -12.66 12.01
N LEU A 133 -3.74 -12.43 11.18
CA LEU A 133 -5.10 -12.25 11.64
C LEU A 133 -5.69 -13.60 12.03
N GLN A 134 -5.49 -14.04 13.24
CA GLN A 134 -6.21 -15.16 13.85
C GLN A 134 -7.64 -14.70 14.13
N GLY A 135 -8.61 -15.46 13.58
CA GLY A 135 -10.00 -15.09 13.49
C GLY A 135 -10.61 -14.41 14.69
N GLY A 136 -11.23 -13.27 14.43
CA GLY A 136 -12.38 -12.77 15.19
C GLY A 136 -12.22 -12.55 16.67
N ALA A 137 -11.08 -12.12 17.17
CA ALA A 137 -11.09 -11.46 18.45
C ALA A 137 -11.51 -9.99 18.22
N GLU A 138 -12.72 -9.64 18.62
CA GLU A 138 -13.03 -8.29 19.09
C GLU A 138 -12.05 -7.96 20.22
N HIS A 139 -10.79 -7.74 19.89
CA HIS A 139 -9.92 -6.99 20.72
C HIS A 139 -10.16 -5.52 20.34
N ASP A 140 -11.35 -5.01 20.69
CA ASP A 140 -11.44 -3.60 21.03
C ASP A 140 -10.30 -3.40 22.03
N THR A 141 -9.18 -2.89 21.53
CA THR A 141 -8.04 -2.57 22.37
C THR A 141 -8.62 -1.81 23.53
N LYS A 142 -8.32 -2.19 24.78
CA LYS A 142 -8.91 -1.56 26.00
C LYS A 142 -8.88 -0.04 25.92
N LEU A 143 -7.98 0.52 25.12
CA LEU A 143 -7.90 1.94 24.75
C LEU A 143 -9.07 2.42 23.88
N VAL A 144 -9.45 1.67 22.84
CA VAL A 144 -10.58 2.04 21.96
C VAL A 144 -11.90 1.93 22.70
N ALA A 145 -12.10 0.88 23.49
CA ALA A 145 -13.29 0.73 24.36
C ALA A 145 -13.38 1.86 25.40
N LYS A 146 -12.23 2.32 25.93
CA LYS A 146 -12.17 3.42 26.89
C LYS A 146 -12.44 4.79 26.25
N LEU A 147 -12.05 4.98 24.98
CA LEU A 147 -12.32 6.22 24.22
C LEU A 147 -13.76 6.26 23.64
N LYS A 148 -14.31 5.09 23.31
CA LYS A 148 -15.66 4.97 22.74
C LYS A 148 -16.73 5.29 23.80
N LYS A 149 -16.51 4.96 25.07
CA LYS A 149 -17.45 5.25 26.16
C LYS A 149 -17.77 6.73 26.34
N PRO A 150 -16.80 7.67 26.47
CA PRO A 150 -17.11 9.08 26.63
C PRO A 150 -17.71 9.71 25.37
N TYR A 151 -17.35 9.17 24.18
CA TYR A 151 -17.87 9.69 22.91
C TYR A 151 -19.37 9.32 22.72
N MET A 152 -19.78 8.11 23.08
CA MET A 152 -21.19 7.70 23.05
C MET A 152 -22.05 8.44 24.09
N GLN A 153 -21.49 8.79 25.24
CA GLN A 153 -22.19 9.59 26.26
C GLN A 153 -22.38 11.08 25.88
N TRP A 154 -21.62 11.54 24.88
CA TRP A 154 -21.73 12.92 24.40
C TRP A 154 -22.70 13.06 23.22
N LEU A 155 -23.13 11.93 22.62
CA LEU A 155 -24.05 11.86 21.49
C LEU A 155 -25.55 11.64 21.92
N ASP A 156 -25.78 11.21 23.18
CA ASP A 156 -27.10 11.14 23.81
C ASP A 156 -27.39 12.43 24.59
#